data_b1719210a8d63fcc37bc53e1a2204495
#
_entry.id   b1719210a8d63fcc37bc53e1a2204495
#
_cell.length_a   1.000
_cell.length_b   1.000
_cell.length_c   1.000
_cell.angle_alpha   90.00
_cell.angle_beta   90.00
_cell.angle_gamma   90.00
#
_symmetry.space_group_name_H-M   'P 1'
#
loop_
_entity.id
_entity.type
_entity.pdbx_description
1 polymer ?
#
loop_
_entity_poly.entity_id
_entity_poly.type
_entity_poly.pdbx_seq_one_letter_code
_entity_poly.pdbx_strand_id
1 'polypeptide(L)'
;KIESPDDFITSSRYNLLQILQQKYLDLGGEVLYDHKYKSINQDEIKITFTNNLEYEVSHILACDGINSSVREEFFPMNGPAIYSGYQAWRGIGKAQQTDAKFYFSKGKHIVSYPINNKGEVSFTAVVKNDLNTSDSWRIKGSKTELLQDFNEFDKEVFSMLDSSDEIYKWGI
;
A
#
# COMPACT_ATOMS: atom_id res chain seq x y z
N LYS A 1 -17.63 19.41 -8.89
CA LYS A 1 -16.41 19.92 -8.25
C LYS A 1 -16.51 19.51 -6.79
N ILE A 2 -15.73 18.54 -6.35
CA ILE A 2 -15.59 18.25 -4.94
C ILE A 2 -14.59 19.30 -4.45
N GLU A 3 -15.03 20.29 -3.70
CA GLU A 3 -14.15 21.20 -3.02
C GLU A 3 -13.42 20.36 -1.96
N SER A 4 -12.14 20.13 -2.20
CA SER A 4 -11.25 19.55 -1.18
C SER A 4 -11.18 20.55 -0.03
N PRO A 5 -11.38 20.16 1.22
CA PRO A 5 -11.03 21.01 2.34
C PRO A 5 -9.54 21.36 2.22
N ASP A 6 -9.17 22.56 2.63
CA ASP A 6 -7.82 23.18 2.51
C ASP A 6 -6.68 22.35 3.14
N ASP A 7 -6.98 21.17 3.71
CA ASP A 7 -6.10 20.33 4.49
C ASP A 7 -5.69 19.00 3.82
N PHE A 8 -5.82 18.87 2.49
CA PHE A 8 -5.34 17.65 1.82
C PHE A 8 -3.82 17.69 1.67
N ILE A 9 -3.13 16.96 2.54
CA ILE A 9 -1.67 16.87 2.57
C ILE A 9 -1.23 15.53 2.00
N THR A 10 -0.33 15.56 1.01
CA THR A 10 0.39 14.38 0.54
C THR A 10 1.73 14.27 1.26
N SER A 11 2.08 13.06 1.68
CA SER A 11 3.34 12.79 2.36
C SER A 11 3.88 11.42 1.96
N SER A 12 5.19 11.24 2.09
CA SER A 12 5.74 9.90 1.97
C SER A 12 5.25 9.02 3.14
N ARG A 13 4.98 7.74 2.86
CA ARG A 13 4.59 6.78 3.90
C ARG A 13 5.62 6.73 5.04
N TYR A 14 6.91 6.84 4.71
CA TYR A 14 7.98 6.82 5.68
C TYR A 14 7.85 7.98 6.68
N ASN A 15 7.70 9.21 6.19
CA ASN A 15 7.55 10.39 7.05
C ASN A 15 6.30 10.29 7.93
N LEU A 16 5.17 9.86 7.35
CA LEU A 16 3.93 9.67 8.11
C LEU A 16 4.12 8.66 9.24
N LEU A 17 4.74 7.52 8.96
CA LEU A 17 5.01 6.49 9.96
C LEU A 17 5.93 7.01 11.07
N GLN A 18 6.98 7.76 10.74
CA GLN A 18 7.88 8.35 11.74
C GLN A 18 7.14 9.32 12.68
N ILE A 19 6.31 10.19 12.11
CA ILE A 19 5.51 11.15 12.90
C ILE A 19 4.53 10.42 13.82
N LEU A 20 3.81 9.42 13.29
CA LEU A 20 2.84 8.66 14.08
C LEU A 20 3.52 7.83 15.19
N GLN A 21 4.65 7.19 14.87
CA GLN A 21 5.41 6.42 15.85
C GLN A 21 5.94 7.32 16.97
N GLN A 22 6.53 8.46 16.62
CA GLN A 22 7.03 9.40 17.62
C GLN A 22 5.89 9.89 18.53
N LYS A 23 4.75 10.28 17.94
CA LYS A 23 3.60 10.71 18.73
C LYS A 23 3.07 9.62 19.65
N TYR A 24 3.06 8.36 19.19
CA TYR A 24 2.65 7.22 19.99
C TYR A 24 3.58 7.00 21.20
N LEU A 25 4.90 7.07 20.98
CA LEU A 25 5.91 6.97 22.04
C LEU A 25 5.80 8.11 23.04
N ASP A 26 5.59 9.37 22.59
CA ASP A 26 5.39 10.56 23.43
C ASP A 26 4.16 10.43 24.34
N LEU A 27 3.17 9.64 23.93
CA LEU A 27 1.97 9.33 24.71
C LEU A 27 2.16 8.14 25.67
N GLY A 28 3.38 7.61 25.78
CA GLY A 28 3.71 6.47 26.64
C GLY A 28 3.43 5.09 26.01
N GLY A 29 3.18 5.07 24.70
CA GLY A 29 3.04 3.82 23.96
C GLY A 29 4.38 3.11 23.80
N GLU A 30 4.34 1.79 23.60
CA GLU A 30 5.51 0.95 23.39
C GLU A 30 5.42 0.24 22.05
N VAL A 31 6.53 0.17 21.31
CA VAL A 31 6.62 -0.54 20.01
C VAL A 31 7.60 -1.69 20.17
N LEU A 32 7.09 -2.91 20.09
CA LEU A 32 7.88 -4.13 20.20
C LEU A 32 8.13 -4.70 18.79
N TYR A 33 9.40 -4.81 18.42
CA TYR A 33 9.81 -5.45 17.17
C TYR A 33 10.06 -6.95 17.38
N ASP A 34 10.12 -7.72 16.29
CA ASP A 34 10.32 -9.19 16.32
C ASP A 34 9.23 -9.96 17.07
N HIS A 35 8.03 -9.38 17.16
CA HIS A 35 6.86 -9.97 17.78
C HIS A 35 5.84 -10.41 16.71
N LYS A 36 6.23 -11.39 15.89
CA LYS A 36 5.29 -11.97 14.93
C LYS A 36 4.26 -12.82 15.67
N TYR A 37 2.98 -12.57 15.36
CA TYR A 37 1.86 -13.32 15.91
C TYR A 37 2.01 -14.84 15.72
N LYS A 38 1.67 -15.61 16.76
CA LYS A 38 1.65 -17.08 16.75
C LYS A 38 0.26 -17.63 17.10
N SER A 39 -0.32 -17.21 18.23
CA SER A 39 -1.63 -17.66 18.69
C SER A 39 -2.21 -16.74 19.75
N ILE A 40 -3.54 -16.83 19.96
CA ILE A 40 -4.25 -16.21 21.10
C ILE A 40 -4.95 -17.31 21.88
N ASN A 41 -4.72 -17.32 23.20
CA ASN A 41 -5.57 -18.05 24.14
C ASN A 41 -6.73 -17.12 24.59
N GLN A 42 -7.96 -17.41 24.15
CA GLN A 42 -9.11 -16.57 24.45
C GLN A 42 -9.56 -16.66 25.91
N ASP A 43 -9.38 -17.80 26.55
CA ASP A 43 -9.81 -18.02 27.94
C ASP A 43 -8.93 -17.23 28.92
N GLU A 44 -7.64 -17.15 28.62
CA GLU A 44 -6.65 -16.42 29.42
C GLU A 44 -6.40 -14.99 28.92
N ILE A 45 -6.99 -14.62 27.76
CA ILE A 45 -6.74 -13.34 27.05
C ILE A 45 -5.23 -13.09 26.90
N LYS A 46 -4.54 -14.12 26.42
CA LYS A 46 -3.09 -14.13 26.27
C LYS A 46 -2.69 -14.27 24.81
N ILE A 47 -1.84 -13.36 24.34
CA ILE A 47 -1.24 -13.45 23.02
C ILE A 47 0.17 -14.04 23.11
N THR A 48 0.48 -14.97 22.21
CA THR A 48 1.80 -15.60 22.09
C THR A 48 2.43 -15.22 20.75
N PHE A 49 3.71 -14.90 20.75
CA PHE A 49 4.49 -14.56 19.56
C PHE A 49 5.45 -15.67 19.16
N THR A 50 5.97 -15.65 17.93
CA THR A 50 6.89 -16.70 17.43
C THR A 50 8.23 -16.75 18.16
N ASN A 51 8.61 -15.68 18.86
CA ASN A 51 9.76 -15.63 19.77
C ASN A 51 9.48 -16.28 21.14
N ASN A 52 8.29 -16.89 21.32
CA ASN A 52 7.78 -17.52 22.56
C ASN A 52 7.55 -16.54 23.73
N LEU A 53 7.51 -15.24 23.47
CA LEU A 53 7.04 -14.28 24.46
C LEU A 53 5.51 -14.29 24.51
N GLU A 54 4.97 -14.07 25.71
CA GLU A 54 3.54 -14.05 25.99
C GLU A 54 3.16 -12.79 26.73
N TYR A 55 2.02 -12.22 26.38
CA TYR A 55 1.47 -11.04 27.05
C TYR A 55 0.00 -11.25 27.37
N GLU A 56 -0.37 -10.93 28.60
CA GLU A 56 -1.77 -10.79 29.01
C GLU A 56 -2.26 -9.42 28.56
N VAL A 57 -3.39 -9.38 27.88
CA VAL A 57 -3.93 -8.16 27.28
C VAL A 57 -5.43 -8.10 27.47
N SER A 58 -6.00 -6.91 27.62
CA SER A 58 -7.45 -6.75 27.72
C SER A 58 -8.15 -6.70 26.36
N HIS A 59 -7.44 -6.22 25.33
CA HIS A 59 -7.97 -6.06 23.96
C HIS A 59 -6.87 -6.29 22.95
N ILE A 60 -7.24 -6.82 21.78
CA ILE A 60 -6.34 -7.01 20.63
C ILE A 60 -6.97 -6.36 19.40
N LEU A 61 -6.20 -5.50 18.73
CA LEU A 61 -6.54 -4.94 17.43
C LEU A 61 -5.59 -5.54 16.39
N ALA A 62 -6.10 -6.45 15.56
CA ALA A 62 -5.32 -7.06 14.49
C ALA A 62 -5.23 -6.12 13.28
N CYS A 63 -4.03 -5.60 13.02
CA CYS A 63 -3.71 -4.74 11.87
C CYS A 63 -2.62 -5.38 10.99
N ASP A 64 -2.64 -6.70 10.85
CA ASP A 64 -1.64 -7.53 10.19
C ASP A 64 -1.86 -7.69 8.67
N GLY A 65 -2.83 -6.95 8.11
CA GLY A 65 -3.00 -6.73 6.67
C GLY A 65 -3.80 -7.79 5.93
N ILE A 66 -3.65 -7.82 4.60
CA ILE A 66 -4.45 -8.68 3.70
C ILE A 66 -4.24 -10.18 3.98
N ASN A 67 -3.03 -10.57 4.39
CA ASN A 67 -2.66 -11.94 4.75
C ASN A 67 -2.68 -12.16 6.27
N SER A 68 -3.72 -11.61 6.94
CA SER A 68 -3.88 -11.65 8.39
C SER A 68 -3.98 -13.08 8.93
N SER A 69 -3.01 -13.46 9.75
CA SER A 69 -3.05 -14.75 10.47
C SER A 69 -4.13 -14.78 11.55
N VAL A 70 -4.42 -13.63 12.15
CA VAL A 70 -5.53 -13.50 13.13
C VAL A 70 -6.87 -13.72 12.44
N ARG A 71 -7.06 -13.16 11.24
CA ARG A 71 -8.29 -13.40 10.47
C ARG A 71 -8.46 -14.87 10.11
N GLU A 72 -7.41 -15.56 9.67
CA GLU A 72 -7.47 -16.99 9.35
C GLU A 72 -7.87 -17.82 10.57
N GLU A 73 -7.35 -17.51 11.75
CA GLU A 73 -7.63 -18.25 12.98
C GLU A 73 -9.06 -18.01 13.49
N PHE A 74 -9.51 -16.75 13.55
CA PHE A 74 -10.80 -16.41 14.19
C PHE A 74 -11.97 -16.26 13.22
N PHE A 75 -11.69 -16.06 11.94
CA PHE A 75 -12.71 -15.85 10.90
C PHE A 75 -12.45 -16.70 9.65
N PRO A 76 -12.25 -18.02 9.79
CA PRO A 76 -11.88 -18.89 8.66
C PRO A 76 -12.95 -18.92 7.57
N MET A 77 -14.21 -18.63 7.90
CA MET A 77 -15.32 -18.56 6.94
C MET A 77 -15.15 -17.43 5.90
N ASN A 78 -14.33 -16.42 6.19
CA ASN A 78 -14.06 -15.32 5.26
C ASN A 78 -13.08 -15.73 4.13
N GLY A 79 -12.42 -16.87 4.27
CA GLY A 79 -11.45 -17.37 3.30
C GLY A 79 -10.18 -16.52 3.17
N PRO A 80 -9.25 -16.96 2.33
CA PRO A 80 -8.05 -16.19 1.99
C PRO A 80 -8.38 -15.00 1.10
N ALA A 81 -7.42 -14.10 0.93
CA ALA A 81 -7.51 -13.04 -0.05
C ALA A 81 -7.68 -13.62 -1.47
N ILE A 82 -8.59 -13.05 -2.25
CA ILE A 82 -8.89 -13.49 -3.62
C ILE A 82 -8.40 -12.40 -4.59
N TYR A 83 -7.67 -12.82 -5.61
CA TYR A 83 -7.25 -11.91 -6.67
C TYR A 83 -8.45 -11.28 -7.38
N SER A 84 -8.47 -9.95 -7.46
CA SER A 84 -9.61 -9.20 -8.00
C SER A 84 -9.68 -9.15 -9.53
N GLY A 85 -8.70 -9.66 -10.25
CA GLY A 85 -8.55 -9.50 -11.70
C GLY A 85 -7.89 -8.18 -12.11
N TYR A 86 -7.26 -7.50 -11.17
CA TYR A 86 -6.55 -6.25 -11.41
C TYR A 86 -5.10 -6.32 -10.93
N GLN A 87 -4.23 -5.65 -11.68
CA GLN A 87 -2.82 -5.50 -11.37
C GLN A 87 -2.51 -4.04 -11.11
N ALA A 88 -1.74 -3.77 -10.09
CA ALA A 88 -1.24 -2.44 -9.79
C ALA A 88 0.24 -2.31 -10.11
N TRP A 89 0.58 -1.16 -10.66
CA TRP A 89 1.93 -0.66 -10.85
C TRP A 89 2.15 0.53 -9.93
N ARG A 90 3.33 0.66 -9.38
CA ARG A 90 3.71 1.79 -8.54
C ARG A 90 5.13 2.23 -8.83
N GLY A 91 5.32 3.54 -8.86
CA GLY A 91 6.64 4.15 -9.05
C GLY A 91 6.64 5.62 -8.63
N ILE A 92 7.81 6.21 -8.79
CA ILE A 92 8.02 7.65 -8.65
C ILE A 92 8.48 8.14 -10.01
N GLY A 93 7.67 8.99 -10.64
CA GLY A 93 7.98 9.64 -11.90
C GLY A 93 8.23 11.14 -11.73
N LYS A 94 8.43 11.84 -12.83
CA LYS A 94 8.61 13.29 -12.88
C LYS A 94 7.47 13.94 -13.65
N ALA A 95 6.81 14.93 -13.06
CA ALA A 95 5.78 15.73 -13.70
C ALA A 95 5.66 17.11 -13.07
N GLN A 96 5.26 18.11 -13.85
CA GLN A 96 4.88 19.44 -13.35
C GLN A 96 3.45 19.35 -12.80
N GLN A 97 3.32 19.06 -11.51
CA GLN A 97 2.05 18.79 -10.88
C GLN A 97 2.02 19.36 -9.45
N THR A 98 0.96 20.08 -9.12
CA THR A 98 0.73 20.66 -7.79
C THR A 98 -0.31 19.91 -6.99
N ASP A 99 -1.23 19.21 -7.69
CA ASP A 99 -2.39 18.54 -7.11
C ASP A 99 -2.40 17.06 -7.48
N ALA A 100 -3.22 16.26 -6.80
CA ALA A 100 -3.49 14.90 -7.22
C ALA A 100 -4.24 14.89 -8.54
N LYS A 101 -3.79 14.08 -9.49
CA LYS A 101 -4.44 13.87 -10.78
C LYS A 101 -4.92 12.43 -10.91
N PHE A 102 -6.08 12.31 -11.55
CA PHE A 102 -6.71 11.02 -11.85
C PHE A 102 -6.90 10.91 -13.36
N TYR A 103 -6.42 9.82 -13.94
CA TYR A 103 -6.54 9.52 -15.35
C TYR A 103 -7.30 8.20 -15.50
N PHE A 104 -8.32 8.18 -16.33
CA PHE A 104 -9.20 7.03 -16.51
C PHE A 104 -9.26 6.60 -17.98
N SER A 105 -9.23 5.28 -18.18
CA SER A 105 -9.53 4.63 -19.45
C SER A 105 -10.29 3.32 -19.19
N LYS A 106 -10.74 2.64 -20.25
CA LYS A 106 -11.50 1.39 -20.11
C LYS A 106 -10.65 0.29 -19.43
N GLY A 107 -11.04 -0.09 -18.21
CA GLY A 107 -10.33 -1.12 -17.43
C GLY A 107 -8.99 -0.68 -16.86
N LYS A 108 -8.69 0.63 -16.89
CA LYS A 108 -7.43 1.19 -16.41
C LYS A 108 -7.64 2.53 -15.73
N HIS A 109 -6.85 2.81 -14.72
CA HIS A 109 -6.75 4.15 -14.16
C HIS A 109 -5.37 4.42 -13.58
N ILE A 110 -5.01 5.69 -13.50
CA ILE A 110 -3.77 6.13 -12.86
C ILE A 110 -4.13 7.22 -11.87
N VAL A 111 -3.55 7.15 -10.69
CA VAL A 111 -3.55 8.21 -9.70
C VAL A 111 -2.12 8.69 -9.52
N SER A 112 -1.90 9.98 -9.64
CA SER A 112 -0.60 10.58 -9.36
C SER A 112 -0.74 11.78 -8.44
N TYR A 113 0.26 12.02 -7.60
CA TYR A 113 0.31 13.16 -6.70
C TYR A 113 1.76 13.58 -6.41
N PRO A 114 2.03 14.87 -6.22
CA PRO A 114 3.35 15.36 -5.89
C PRO A 114 3.79 14.84 -4.53
N ILE A 115 5.06 14.47 -4.39
CA ILE A 115 5.64 14.04 -3.11
C ILE A 115 6.68 15.02 -2.57
N ASN A 116 7.10 15.98 -3.41
CA ASN A 116 8.01 17.07 -3.01
C ASN A 116 7.95 18.22 -4.03
N ASN A 117 8.70 19.28 -3.73
CA ASN A 117 8.79 20.48 -4.59
C ASN A 117 9.82 20.35 -5.74
N LYS A 118 10.36 19.12 -5.98
CA LYS A 118 11.37 18.87 -7.02
C LYS A 118 10.79 18.29 -8.30
N GLY A 119 9.46 18.28 -8.42
CA GLY A 119 8.76 17.72 -9.57
C GLY A 119 8.64 16.19 -9.53
N GLU A 120 8.90 15.56 -8.38
CA GLU A 120 8.66 14.13 -8.21
C GLU A 120 7.20 13.88 -7.82
N VAL A 121 6.60 12.91 -8.49
CA VAL A 121 5.23 12.46 -8.26
C VAL A 121 5.22 10.96 -7.99
N SER A 122 4.47 10.55 -6.98
CA SER A 122 4.15 9.15 -6.79
C SER A 122 2.98 8.80 -7.70
N PHE A 123 3.05 7.67 -8.38
CA PHE A 123 1.91 7.16 -9.14
C PHE A 123 1.54 5.73 -8.72
N THR A 124 0.25 5.45 -8.83
CA THR A 124 -0.30 4.10 -8.81
C THR A 124 -1.15 3.95 -10.07
N ALA A 125 -0.79 2.99 -10.90
CA ALA A 125 -1.47 2.73 -12.16
C ALA A 125 -2.05 1.31 -12.12
N VAL A 126 -3.37 1.20 -12.34
CA VAL A 126 -4.13 -0.05 -12.23
C VAL A 126 -4.63 -0.45 -13.60
N VAL A 127 -4.48 -1.72 -13.93
CA VAL A 127 -4.95 -2.31 -15.18
C VAL A 127 -5.65 -3.65 -14.90
N LYS A 128 -6.72 -3.91 -15.64
CA LYS A 128 -7.35 -5.24 -15.62
C LYS A 128 -6.37 -6.27 -16.18
N ASN A 129 -6.13 -7.33 -15.41
CA ASN A 129 -5.27 -8.42 -15.83
C ASN A 129 -5.86 -9.74 -15.29
N ASP A 130 -6.30 -10.61 -16.17
CA ASP A 130 -6.92 -11.88 -15.81
C ASP A 130 -5.89 -12.95 -15.38
N LEU A 131 -4.60 -12.69 -15.59
CA LEU A 131 -3.51 -13.54 -15.12
C LEU A 131 -3.17 -13.18 -13.68
N ASN A 132 -3.33 -14.15 -12.78
CA ASN A 132 -2.95 -14.00 -11.38
C ASN A 132 -1.44 -13.70 -11.31
N THR A 133 -1.11 -12.47 -10.90
CA THR A 133 0.26 -12.05 -10.63
C THR A 133 0.51 -12.17 -9.13
N SER A 134 1.77 -12.36 -8.75
CA SER A 134 2.16 -12.48 -7.35
C SER A 134 1.63 -11.33 -6.48
N ASP A 135 1.15 -11.66 -5.27
CA ASP A 135 0.64 -10.73 -4.26
C ASP A 135 1.73 -9.87 -3.61
N SER A 136 2.99 -10.05 -4.00
CA SER A 136 4.11 -9.33 -3.40
C SER A 136 4.33 -7.98 -4.07
N TRP A 137 4.00 -6.91 -3.39
CA TRP A 137 4.27 -5.51 -3.78
C TRP A 137 5.78 -5.16 -3.88
N ARG A 138 6.68 -6.12 -3.62
CA ARG A 138 8.15 -5.96 -3.72
C ARG A 138 8.72 -6.46 -5.04
N ILE A 139 7.89 -7.00 -5.93
CA ILE A 139 8.37 -7.49 -7.22
C ILE A 139 8.66 -6.28 -8.12
N LYS A 140 9.90 -6.19 -8.59
CA LYS A 140 10.28 -5.20 -9.60
C LYS A 140 9.54 -5.50 -10.90
N GLY A 141 8.87 -4.48 -11.42
CA GLY A 141 8.19 -4.55 -12.71
C GLY A 141 9.10 -4.14 -13.86
N SER A 142 8.72 -4.51 -15.06
CA SER A 142 9.37 -4.06 -16.29
C SER A 142 8.80 -2.72 -16.75
N LYS A 143 9.66 -1.73 -17.00
CA LYS A 143 9.26 -0.45 -17.58
C LYS A 143 8.55 -0.63 -18.93
N THR A 144 9.06 -1.55 -19.77
CA THR A 144 8.44 -1.86 -21.06
C THR A 144 7.01 -2.34 -20.93
N GLU A 145 6.75 -3.25 -19.97
CA GLU A 145 5.39 -3.74 -19.71
C GLU A 145 4.48 -2.62 -19.19
N LEU A 146 4.97 -1.81 -18.24
CA LEU A 146 4.22 -0.65 -17.76
C LEU A 146 3.80 0.29 -18.89
N LEU A 147 4.74 0.65 -19.76
CA LEU A 147 4.47 1.55 -20.88
C LEU A 147 3.54 0.92 -21.92
N GLN A 148 3.60 -0.40 -22.13
CA GLN A 148 2.65 -1.12 -22.98
C GLN A 148 1.23 -1.12 -22.38
N ASP A 149 1.12 -1.36 -21.08
CA ASP A 149 -0.18 -1.38 -20.38
C ASP A 149 -0.90 -0.02 -20.47
N PHE A 150 -0.16 1.09 -20.56
CA PHE A 150 -0.70 2.44 -20.52
C PHE A 150 -0.39 3.27 -21.79
N ASN A 151 -0.13 2.63 -22.92
CA ASN A 151 0.27 3.27 -24.18
C ASN A 151 -0.80 4.15 -24.82
N GLU A 152 -2.06 4.02 -24.41
CA GLU A 152 -3.20 4.79 -24.91
C GLU A 152 -3.39 6.15 -24.21
N PHE A 153 -2.66 6.39 -23.12
CA PHE A 153 -2.71 7.66 -22.42
C PHE A 153 -1.88 8.73 -23.13
N ASP A 154 -2.14 9.98 -22.81
CA ASP A 154 -1.47 11.10 -23.45
C ASP A 154 0.05 11.17 -23.14
N LYS A 155 0.74 12.06 -23.86
CA LYS A 155 2.21 12.19 -23.72
C LYS A 155 2.65 12.62 -22.33
N GLU A 156 1.84 13.39 -21.59
CA GLU A 156 2.16 13.84 -20.24
C GLU A 156 2.24 12.61 -19.30
N VAL A 157 1.23 11.76 -19.35
CA VAL A 157 1.18 10.52 -18.57
C VAL A 157 2.32 9.58 -18.97
N PHE A 158 2.50 9.38 -20.28
CA PHE A 158 3.57 8.51 -20.79
C PHE A 158 4.95 8.97 -20.29
N SER A 159 5.25 10.27 -20.40
CA SER A 159 6.54 10.83 -19.94
C SER A 159 6.73 10.68 -18.43
N MET A 160 5.66 10.84 -17.64
CA MET A 160 5.70 10.61 -16.20
C MET A 160 6.05 9.15 -15.88
N LEU A 161 5.39 8.19 -16.51
CA LEU A 161 5.65 6.76 -16.29
C LEU A 161 7.06 6.36 -16.75
N ASP A 162 7.49 6.84 -17.92
CA ASP A 162 8.82 6.53 -18.49
C ASP A 162 9.97 7.11 -17.67
N SER A 163 9.76 8.23 -16.99
CA SER A 163 10.76 8.85 -16.12
C SER A 163 11.01 8.09 -14.81
N SER A 164 10.26 7.03 -14.52
CA SER A 164 10.42 6.24 -13.30
C SER A 164 11.59 5.26 -13.43
N ASP A 165 12.49 5.27 -12.44
CA ASP A 165 13.66 4.37 -12.40
C ASP A 165 13.33 3.05 -11.66
N GLU A 166 12.51 3.12 -10.62
CA GLU A 166 12.08 1.95 -9.86
C GLU A 166 10.57 1.76 -9.96
N ILE A 167 10.17 0.61 -10.46
CA ILE A 167 8.78 0.25 -10.70
C ILE A 167 8.50 -1.07 -10.02
N TYR A 168 7.38 -1.11 -9.30
CA TYR A 168 6.88 -2.30 -8.63
C TYR A 168 5.53 -2.70 -9.19
N LYS A 169 5.24 -4.00 -9.18
CA LYS A 169 4.02 -4.57 -9.74
C LYS A 169 3.49 -5.69 -8.85
N TRP A 170 2.17 -5.71 -8.62
CA TRP A 170 1.51 -6.77 -7.85
C TRP A 170 0.05 -6.95 -8.25
N GLY A 171 -0.52 -8.12 -7.95
CA GLY A 171 -1.96 -8.37 -8.03
C GLY A 171 -2.74 -7.69 -6.89
N ILE A 172 -3.96 -7.24 -7.20
CA ILE A 172 -4.89 -6.68 -6.21
C ILE A 172 -5.98 -7.71 -5.90
#